data_7cfabe6745af72a5a2829c7db41d1cdb
#
_entry.id   7cfabe6745af72a5a2829c7db41d1cdb
#
_cell.length_a   1.000
_cell.length_b   1.000
_cell.length_c   1.000
_cell.angle_alpha   90.00
_cell.angle_beta   90.00
_cell.angle_gamma   90.00
#
_symmetry.space_group_name_H-M   'P 1'
#
loop_
_entity.id
_entity.type
_entity.pdbx_description
1 polymer ?
#
loop_
_entity_poly.entity_id
_entity_poly.type
_entity_poly.pdbx_seq_one_letter_code
_entity_poly.pdbx_strand_id
1 'polypeptide(L)'
;MTAIGIDIGSTTIKGALLEPGGNVSKVIEKQSFPEPVIGLNTSHFEIDPLDVYRAVLKVIRQLLVHSPHANRLYLCGQMGGAMLCDRNGCPVGRYISWRDQRFFQKDKNGKQLIESVRDMLGNETLAELGQELKSGSTSVLLHALVKSQNVSEGMYPATIADGVAAYLCQKPPNMHPTMAIGMLDLKCSNPVWHRGLFDSLQLNHLQWLDLAEIDKPYGIANIDGVTLEVFPAVGDQQAALLGAGLVPDELSLNVSTGAQVSCIVDRMTVCQHQTRHFFNNKLLNTITHIPAGRSLHSIVDILTELSRVQGLPIGDPWNTLVRLMNEIEFNPTDHNLEVGLSFYSSPVGENGYISGITLENFSVGRIMVAATRNLAENLLKCSEMLSTRRDWSRVRLSGGLAQTLPHLTRYIGHYFGSDVLVESASIEETLSGLAVLAYGRDPKSSCGDSES
;
A
#
# COMPACT_ATOMS: atom_id res chain seq x y z
N MET A 1 -26.73 8.37 9.97
CA MET A 1 -26.08 8.91 8.77
C MET A 1 -25.35 7.77 8.09
N THR A 2 -25.53 7.59 6.77
CA THR A 2 -24.87 6.51 6.03
C THR A 2 -23.71 7.08 5.25
N ALA A 3 -22.55 6.42 5.29
CA ALA A 3 -21.36 6.82 4.56
C ALA A 3 -21.01 5.80 3.49
N ILE A 4 -20.42 6.27 2.39
CA ILE A 4 -19.83 5.46 1.34
C ILE A 4 -18.31 5.51 1.50
N GLY A 5 -17.65 4.36 1.42
CA GLY A 5 -16.20 4.24 1.32
C GLY A 5 -15.78 3.80 -0.06
N ILE A 6 -14.74 4.43 -0.61
CA ILE A 6 -14.13 4.07 -1.90
C ILE A 6 -12.64 3.87 -1.70
N ASP A 7 -12.14 2.73 -2.13
CA ASP A 7 -10.71 2.42 -2.22
C ASP A 7 -10.27 2.45 -3.70
N ILE A 8 -9.39 3.40 -4.02
CA ILE A 8 -8.83 3.60 -5.37
C ILE A 8 -7.48 2.87 -5.45
N GLY A 9 -7.54 1.54 -5.52
CA GLY A 9 -6.36 0.70 -5.66
C GLY A 9 -5.76 0.75 -7.08
N SER A 10 -4.57 0.17 -7.26
CA SER A 10 -3.85 0.22 -8.55
C SER A 10 -4.30 -0.81 -9.59
N THR A 11 -5.16 -1.75 -9.21
CA THR A 11 -5.73 -2.78 -10.09
C THR A 11 -7.24 -2.78 -10.05
N THR A 12 -7.82 -2.40 -8.93
CA THR A 12 -9.26 -2.43 -8.69
C THR A 12 -9.68 -1.20 -7.90
N ILE A 13 -10.75 -0.56 -8.32
CA ILE A 13 -11.49 0.43 -7.56
C ILE A 13 -12.64 -0.31 -6.92
N LYS A 14 -12.78 -0.24 -5.60
CA LYS A 14 -13.86 -0.90 -4.87
C LYS A 14 -14.52 0.07 -3.90
N GLY A 15 -15.77 -0.19 -3.58
CA GLY A 15 -16.51 0.62 -2.63
C GLY A 15 -17.59 -0.17 -1.91
N ALA A 16 -17.97 0.32 -0.74
CA ALA A 16 -19.03 -0.25 0.08
C ALA A 16 -19.73 0.83 0.91
N LEU A 17 -20.88 0.48 1.46
CA LEU A 17 -21.51 1.24 2.53
C LEU A 17 -20.73 0.98 3.82
N LEU A 18 -20.36 2.04 4.50
CA LEU A 18 -19.63 1.99 5.78
C LEU A 18 -20.63 1.89 6.94
N GLU A 19 -20.30 1.06 7.90
CA GLU A 19 -21.12 0.79 9.08
C GLU A 19 -20.34 1.12 10.37
N PRO A 20 -21.01 1.42 11.49
CA PRO A 20 -20.36 1.68 12.76
C PRO A 20 -19.45 0.53 13.21
N GLY A 21 -18.45 0.86 14.04
CA GLY A 21 -17.50 -0.12 14.59
C GLY A 21 -16.41 -0.60 13.64
N GLY A 22 -16.22 0.05 12.50
CA GLY A 22 -15.25 -0.38 11.49
C GLY A 22 -15.77 -1.47 10.55
N ASN A 23 -17.08 -1.72 10.59
CA ASN A 23 -17.74 -2.71 9.75
C ASN A 23 -18.04 -2.17 8.35
N VAL A 24 -18.23 -3.08 7.42
CA VAL A 24 -18.52 -2.79 6.03
C VAL A 24 -19.69 -3.66 5.59
N SER A 25 -20.60 -3.10 4.79
CA SER A 25 -21.73 -3.87 4.25
C SER A 25 -21.24 -5.05 3.39
N LYS A 26 -22.08 -6.08 3.27
CA LYS A 26 -21.78 -7.24 2.41
C LYS A 26 -21.79 -6.89 0.91
N VAL A 27 -22.42 -5.76 0.54
CA VAL A 27 -22.47 -5.29 -0.85
C VAL A 27 -21.19 -4.50 -1.11
N ILE A 28 -20.33 -5.07 -1.94
CA ILE A 28 -19.08 -4.43 -2.38
C ILE A 28 -19.15 -4.29 -3.89
N GLU A 29 -19.14 -3.06 -4.37
CA GLU A 29 -19.10 -2.74 -5.78
C GLU A 29 -17.66 -2.59 -6.25
N LYS A 30 -17.36 -3.10 -7.44
CA LYS A 30 -15.98 -3.13 -7.99
C LYS A 30 -15.93 -2.72 -9.44
N GLN A 31 -14.86 -2.00 -9.80
CA GLN A 31 -14.48 -1.71 -11.17
C GLN A 31 -12.98 -1.97 -11.34
N SER A 32 -12.55 -2.40 -12.52
CA SER A 32 -11.12 -2.45 -12.83
C SER A 32 -10.54 -1.04 -12.81
N PHE A 33 -9.32 -0.90 -12.31
CA PHE A 33 -8.57 0.34 -12.49
C PHE A 33 -8.23 0.48 -13.99
N PRO A 34 -8.34 1.67 -14.59
CA PRO A 34 -8.10 1.87 -16.01
C PRO A 34 -6.69 1.45 -16.44
N GLU A 35 -6.61 0.93 -17.66
CA GLU A 35 -5.34 0.54 -18.27
C GLU A 35 -4.52 1.77 -18.67
N PRO A 36 -3.18 1.64 -18.74
CA PRO A 36 -2.32 2.71 -19.18
C PRO A 36 -2.58 3.07 -20.65
N VAL A 37 -2.33 4.33 -21.00
CA VAL A 37 -2.47 4.83 -22.38
C VAL A 37 -1.52 4.07 -23.31
N ILE A 38 -2.06 3.55 -24.40
CA ILE A 38 -1.30 2.78 -25.40
C ILE A 38 -0.38 3.72 -26.20
N GLY A 39 0.78 3.21 -26.61
CA GLY A 39 1.72 3.91 -27.48
C GLY A 39 2.78 4.75 -26.75
N LEU A 40 2.84 4.66 -25.42
CA LEU A 40 3.92 5.23 -24.64
C LEU A 40 5.17 4.36 -24.67
N ASN A 41 6.31 4.95 -24.25
CA ASN A 41 7.52 4.19 -23.98
C ASN A 41 7.20 3.12 -22.91
N THR A 42 7.80 1.94 -23.01
CA THR A 42 7.56 0.80 -22.09
C THR A 42 7.85 1.11 -20.61
N SER A 43 8.67 2.12 -20.34
CA SER A 43 8.95 2.62 -18.99
C SER A 43 7.89 3.61 -18.45
N HIS A 44 7.00 4.10 -19.29
CA HIS A 44 5.98 5.09 -18.93
C HIS A 44 4.67 4.40 -18.58
N PHE A 45 4.11 4.77 -17.44
CA PHE A 45 2.82 4.28 -16.97
C PHE A 45 1.89 5.46 -16.66
N GLU A 46 1.20 5.93 -17.69
CA GLU A 46 0.31 7.10 -17.63
C GLU A 46 -1.14 6.69 -17.93
N ILE A 47 -2.07 7.31 -17.25
CA ILE A 47 -3.51 7.01 -17.29
C ILE A 47 -4.27 8.33 -17.52
N ASP A 48 -5.38 8.26 -18.27
CA ASP A 48 -6.33 9.38 -18.32
C ASP A 48 -7.06 9.47 -16.98
N PRO A 49 -6.91 10.57 -16.21
CA PRO A 49 -7.60 10.72 -14.93
C PRO A 49 -9.12 10.63 -15.05
N LEU A 50 -9.68 11.07 -16.19
CA LEU A 50 -11.14 11.05 -16.41
C LEU A 50 -11.69 9.60 -16.45
N ASP A 51 -10.91 8.63 -16.90
CA ASP A 51 -11.33 7.23 -16.87
C ASP A 51 -11.40 6.70 -15.43
N VAL A 52 -10.46 7.10 -14.58
CA VAL A 52 -10.52 6.78 -13.14
C VAL A 52 -11.74 7.43 -12.50
N TYR A 53 -12.01 8.69 -12.82
CA TYR A 53 -13.18 9.41 -12.28
C TYR A 53 -14.50 8.76 -12.70
N ARG A 54 -14.62 8.33 -13.96
CA ARG A 54 -15.79 7.60 -14.47
C ARG A 54 -15.98 6.26 -13.74
N ALA A 55 -14.89 5.53 -13.50
CA ALA A 55 -14.94 4.26 -12.76
C ALA A 55 -15.37 4.46 -11.30
N VAL A 56 -14.84 5.48 -10.61
CA VAL A 56 -15.26 5.85 -9.24
C VAL A 56 -16.73 6.26 -9.20
N LEU A 57 -17.16 7.13 -10.12
CA LEU A 57 -18.57 7.56 -10.21
C LEU A 57 -19.51 6.37 -10.43
N LYS A 58 -19.09 5.39 -11.24
CA LYS A 58 -19.89 4.18 -11.45
C LYS A 58 -20.07 3.37 -10.16
N VAL A 59 -19.01 3.19 -9.38
CA VAL A 59 -19.08 2.52 -8.06
C VAL A 59 -19.99 3.28 -7.11
N ILE A 60 -19.84 4.61 -7.02
CA ILE A 60 -20.69 5.46 -6.14
C ILE A 60 -22.16 5.32 -6.53
N ARG A 61 -22.49 5.42 -7.84
CA ARG A 61 -23.87 5.28 -8.34
C ARG A 61 -24.49 3.93 -7.99
N GLN A 62 -23.72 2.86 -8.13
CA GLN A 62 -24.17 1.52 -7.76
C GLN A 62 -24.49 1.43 -6.27
N LEU A 63 -23.63 2.02 -5.40
CA LEU A 63 -23.88 2.04 -3.96
C LEU A 63 -25.06 2.94 -3.57
N LEU A 64 -25.28 4.05 -4.27
CA LEU A 64 -26.44 4.92 -4.06
C LEU A 64 -27.79 4.22 -4.38
N VAL A 65 -27.80 3.25 -5.28
CA VAL A 65 -29.00 2.41 -5.49
C VAL A 65 -29.37 1.66 -4.20
N HIS A 66 -28.36 1.16 -3.46
CA HIS A 66 -28.58 0.44 -2.19
C HIS A 66 -28.84 1.39 -1.01
N SER A 67 -28.33 2.61 -1.05
CA SER A 67 -28.50 3.62 0.01
C SER A 67 -28.69 5.02 -0.56
N PRO A 68 -29.90 5.39 -1.02
CA PRO A 68 -30.18 6.71 -1.58
C PRO A 68 -30.05 7.86 -0.56
N HIS A 69 -29.97 7.53 0.72
CA HIS A 69 -29.84 8.48 1.83
C HIS A 69 -28.40 8.63 2.34
N ALA A 70 -27.43 8.02 1.66
CA ALA A 70 -26.03 8.25 1.97
C ALA A 70 -25.71 9.74 1.79
N ASN A 71 -24.98 10.32 2.74
CA ASN A 71 -24.67 11.74 2.77
C ASN A 71 -23.19 12.05 3.01
N ARG A 72 -22.34 11.03 3.16
CA ARG A 72 -20.88 11.17 3.34
C ARG A 72 -20.11 10.24 2.42
N LEU A 73 -18.99 10.73 1.90
CA LEU A 73 -18.06 9.98 1.05
C LEU A 73 -16.65 10.06 1.62
N TYR A 74 -16.10 8.90 1.94
CA TYR A 74 -14.71 8.71 2.38
C TYR A 74 -13.91 8.01 1.28
N LEU A 75 -12.70 8.49 1.04
CA LEU A 75 -11.82 8.01 -0.02
C LEU A 75 -10.50 7.53 0.57
N CYS A 76 -10.00 6.40 0.12
CA CYS A 76 -8.59 6.07 0.24
C CYS A 76 -8.04 5.66 -1.12
N GLY A 77 -6.73 5.63 -1.25
CA GLY A 77 -6.15 5.20 -2.50
C GLY A 77 -4.65 5.01 -2.47
N GLN A 78 -4.17 4.49 -3.58
CA GLN A 78 -2.76 4.29 -3.82
C GLN A 78 -1.98 5.58 -3.57
N MET A 79 -0.93 5.47 -2.79
CA MET A 79 -0.03 6.57 -2.49
C MET A 79 1.07 6.65 -3.55
N GLY A 80 1.56 7.85 -3.80
CA GLY A 80 2.48 8.11 -4.91
C GLY A 80 1.75 8.30 -6.24
N GLY A 81 2.51 8.39 -7.33
CA GLY A 81 1.98 8.91 -8.58
C GLY A 81 1.76 10.43 -8.53
N ALA A 82 1.56 11.05 -9.67
CA ALA A 82 1.39 12.50 -9.74
C ALA A 82 0.51 12.94 -10.90
N MET A 83 -0.25 13.97 -10.67
CA MET A 83 -0.98 14.74 -11.68
C MET A 83 -1.07 16.20 -11.27
N LEU A 84 -1.52 17.03 -12.21
CA LEU A 84 -1.83 18.43 -11.97
C LEU A 84 -3.32 18.66 -12.17
N CYS A 85 -3.87 19.55 -11.37
CA CYS A 85 -5.25 20.02 -11.49
C CYS A 85 -5.29 21.55 -11.61
N ASP A 86 -6.35 22.05 -12.20
CA ASP A 86 -6.69 23.47 -12.14
C ASP A 86 -7.40 23.82 -10.81
N ARG A 87 -7.77 25.09 -10.65
CA ARG A 87 -8.50 25.59 -9.46
C ARG A 87 -9.91 25.00 -9.28
N ASN A 88 -10.45 24.35 -10.30
CA ASN A 88 -11.76 23.71 -10.26
C ASN A 88 -11.65 22.20 -10.07
N GLY A 89 -10.45 21.68 -9.80
CA GLY A 89 -10.18 20.23 -9.66
C GLY A 89 -10.19 19.47 -10.98
N CYS A 90 -10.23 20.15 -12.13
CA CYS A 90 -10.13 19.50 -13.42
C CYS A 90 -8.67 19.07 -13.68
N PRO A 91 -8.44 17.83 -14.19
CA PRO A 91 -7.10 17.35 -14.47
C PRO A 91 -6.48 18.14 -15.63
N VAL A 92 -5.19 18.47 -15.48
CA VAL A 92 -4.38 19.09 -16.52
C VAL A 92 -3.34 18.07 -16.98
N GLY A 93 -3.61 17.41 -18.10
CA GLY A 93 -2.78 16.31 -18.60
C GLY A 93 -3.13 14.97 -17.97
N ARG A 94 -2.14 14.07 -17.96
CA ARG A 94 -2.30 12.69 -17.51
C ARG A 94 -1.86 12.49 -16.07
N TYR A 95 -2.41 11.47 -15.41
CA TYR A 95 -1.87 10.93 -14.18
C TYR A 95 -0.69 10.01 -14.50
N ILE A 96 0.47 10.28 -13.91
CA ILE A 96 1.63 9.38 -13.95
C ILE A 96 1.53 8.49 -12.71
N SER A 97 1.37 7.19 -12.93
CA SER A 97 1.24 6.21 -11.85
C SER A 97 2.55 6.04 -11.06
N TRP A 98 2.44 5.67 -9.80
CA TRP A 98 3.61 5.26 -9.01
C TRP A 98 4.35 4.04 -9.59
N ARG A 99 3.70 3.27 -10.48
CA ARG A 99 4.29 2.14 -11.23
C ARG A 99 5.18 2.58 -12.39
N ASP A 100 5.23 3.87 -12.69
CA ASP A 100 6.06 4.44 -13.75
C ASP A 100 7.55 4.20 -13.46
N GLN A 101 8.27 3.77 -14.47
CA GLN A 101 9.68 3.38 -14.37
C GLN A 101 10.64 4.35 -15.08
N ARG A 102 10.18 5.55 -15.48
CA ARG A 102 11.04 6.52 -16.19
C ARG A 102 12.28 6.91 -15.41
N PHE A 103 12.24 6.95 -14.08
CA PHE A 103 13.37 7.28 -13.23
C PHE A 103 14.36 6.13 -12.99
N PHE A 104 14.04 4.90 -13.42
CA PHE A 104 15.02 3.80 -13.50
C PHE A 104 15.82 3.82 -14.79
N GLN A 105 15.46 4.66 -15.77
CA GLN A 105 16.28 4.88 -16.95
C GLN A 105 17.64 5.44 -16.55
N LYS A 106 18.68 5.04 -17.29
CA LYS A 106 20.04 5.49 -17.04
C LYS A 106 20.34 6.74 -17.86
N ASP A 107 21.06 7.66 -17.26
CA ASP A 107 21.64 8.82 -17.93
C ASP A 107 22.82 8.41 -18.84
N LYS A 108 23.44 9.40 -19.51
CA LYS A 108 24.62 9.20 -20.37
C LYS A 108 25.86 8.63 -19.65
N ASN A 109 25.87 8.66 -18.31
CA ASN A 109 26.96 8.15 -17.47
C ASN A 109 26.61 6.75 -16.91
N GLY A 110 25.48 6.18 -17.26
CA GLY A 110 25.02 4.87 -16.79
C GLY A 110 24.34 4.89 -15.41
N LYS A 111 24.15 6.07 -14.79
CA LYS A 111 23.51 6.24 -13.50
C LYS A 111 21.99 6.36 -13.65
N GLN A 112 21.22 5.70 -12.76
CA GLN A 112 19.77 5.83 -12.79
C GLN A 112 19.34 7.26 -12.42
N LEU A 113 18.29 7.77 -13.08
CA LEU A 113 17.79 9.13 -12.83
C LEU A 113 17.35 9.33 -11.38
N ILE A 114 16.77 8.30 -10.75
CA ILE A 114 16.39 8.37 -9.33
C ILE A 114 17.59 8.55 -8.40
N GLU A 115 18.72 7.91 -8.72
CA GLU A 115 19.97 8.07 -7.94
C GLU A 115 20.50 9.50 -8.06
N SER A 116 20.40 10.09 -9.26
CA SER A 116 20.80 11.49 -9.47
C SER A 116 19.93 12.48 -8.67
N VAL A 117 18.62 12.20 -8.53
CA VAL A 117 17.71 12.98 -7.69
C VAL A 117 18.07 12.80 -6.21
N ARG A 118 18.35 11.59 -5.77
CA ARG A 118 18.73 11.30 -4.38
C ARG A 118 20.04 11.98 -3.99
N ASP A 119 21.05 11.95 -4.88
CA ASP A 119 22.33 12.63 -4.63
C ASP A 119 22.20 14.15 -4.56
N MET A 120 21.33 14.72 -5.41
CA MET A 120 21.04 16.16 -5.40
C MET A 120 20.44 16.61 -4.06
N LEU A 121 19.58 15.79 -3.46
CA LEU A 121 18.91 16.09 -2.21
C LEU A 121 19.81 15.82 -0.99
N GLY A 122 20.69 14.82 -1.08
CA GLY A 122 21.58 14.41 0.01
C GLY A 122 20.89 13.61 1.11
N ASN A 123 21.71 12.91 1.91
CA ASN A 123 21.21 11.95 2.91
C ASN A 123 20.39 12.61 4.04
N GLU A 124 20.69 13.85 4.40
CA GLU A 124 19.94 14.55 5.44
C GLU A 124 18.50 14.80 5.01
N THR A 125 18.30 15.38 3.83
CA THR A 125 16.95 15.58 3.26
C THR A 125 16.21 14.26 3.07
N LEU A 126 16.88 13.21 2.59
CA LEU A 126 16.26 11.90 2.46
C LEU A 126 15.78 11.32 3.79
N ALA A 127 16.55 11.54 4.85
CA ALA A 127 16.14 11.15 6.20
C ALA A 127 14.93 11.97 6.67
N GLU A 128 14.93 13.30 6.48
CA GLU A 128 13.80 14.18 6.82
C GLU A 128 12.51 13.79 6.09
N LEU A 129 12.62 13.24 4.88
CA LEU A 129 11.52 12.71 4.08
C LEU A 129 11.15 11.26 4.45
N GLY A 130 11.70 10.69 5.53
CA GLY A 130 11.41 9.34 5.99
C GLY A 130 11.87 8.24 5.04
N GLN A 131 12.95 8.42 4.27
CA GLN A 131 13.46 7.47 3.27
C GLN A 131 12.42 7.09 2.19
N GLU A 132 11.44 7.95 1.94
CA GLU A 132 10.30 7.67 1.02
C GLU A 132 10.54 8.11 -0.42
N LEU A 133 11.70 8.66 -0.75
CA LEU A 133 11.96 9.10 -2.12
C LEU A 133 12.30 7.92 -3.04
N LYS A 134 11.37 7.58 -3.91
CA LYS A 134 11.43 6.48 -4.89
C LYS A 134 11.03 6.97 -6.29
N SER A 135 11.27 6.16 -7.31
CA SER A 135 10.88 6.45 -8.70
C SER A 135 9.42 6.87 -8.87
N GLY A 136 8.50 6.23 -8.14
CA GLY A 136 7.06 6.50 -8.18
C GLY A 136 6.57 7.53 -7.16
N SER A 137 7.46 8.21 -6.42
CA SER A 137 7.07 9.23 -5.44
C SER A 137 6.48 10.45 -6.13
N THR A 138 5.44 11.01 -5.55
CA THR A 138 4.70 12.17 -6.11
C THR A 138 5.63 13.32 -6.44
N SER A 139 6.53 13.71 -5.53
CA SER A 139 7.48 14.80 -5.76
C SER A 139 8.44 14.56 -6.94
N VAL A 140 8.94 13.32 -7.10
CA VAL A 140 9.82 12.93 -8.21
C VAL A 140 9.08 12.99 -9.55
N LEU A 141 7.85 12.50 -9.59
CA LEU A 141 7.04 12.51 -10.80
C LEU A 141 6.54 13.92 -11.16
N LEU A 142 6.23 14.76 -10.17
CA LEU A 142 5.93 16.19 -10.38
C LEU A 142 7.15 16.91 -10.99
N HIS A 143 8.37 16.63 -10.51
CA HIS A 143 9.59 17.17 -11.09
C HIS A 143 9.73 16.79 -12.58
N ALA A 144 9.38 15.55 -12.95
CA ALA A 144 9.35 15.14 -14.37
C ALA A 144 8.28 15.92 -15.16
N LEU A 145 7.09 16.08 -14.62
CA LEU A 145 6.01 16.85 -15.26
C LEU A 145 6.43 18.29 -15.52
N VAL A 146 6.97 18.96 -14.51
CA VAL A 146 7.43 20.35 -14.59
C VAL A 146 8.55 20.49 -15.62
N LYS A 147 9.48 19.56 -15.68
CA LYS A 147 10.58 19.59 -16.67
C LYS A 147 10.16 19.31 -18.11
N SER A 148 9.16 18.44 -18.28
CA SER A 148 8.73 17.99 -19.63
C SER A 148 7.66 18.85 -20.27
N GLN A 149 6.95 19.64 -19.46
CA GLN A 149 5.84 20.48 -19.91
C GLN A 149 6.08 21.92 -19.44
N ASN A 150 5.66 22.89 -20.26
CA ASN A 150 5.53 24.28 -19.80
C ASN A 150 4.33 24.36 -18.86
N VAL A 151 4.52 23.92 -17.61
CA VAL A 151 3.47 23.96 -16.58
C VAL A 151 3.18 25.42 -16.26
N SER A 152 1.93 25.85 -16.49
CA SER A 152 1.50 27.21 -16.17
C SER A 152 1.55 27.44 -14.66
N GLU A 153 1.80 28.66 -14.23
CA GLU A 153 1.60 29.04 -12.85
C GLU A 153 0.14 28.81 -12.41
N GLY A 154 -0.06 28.49 -11.14
CA GLY A 154 -1.41 28.31 -10.59
C GLY A 154 -1.95 26.89 -10.70
N MET A 155 -1.15 25.90 -11.12
CA MET A 155 -1.55 24.49 -11.10
C MET A 155 -1.37 23.89 -9.71
N TYR A 156 -2.26 22.97 -9.35
CA TYR A 156 -2.28 22.29 -8.07
C TYR A 156 -1.80 20.83 -8.24
N PRO A 157 -0.80 20.39 -7.46
CA PRO A 157 -0.37 19.01 -7.49
C PRO A 157 -1.36 18.10 -6.77
N ALA A 158 -1.52 16.86 -7.26
CA ALA A 158 -2.42 15.88 -6.68
C ALA A 158 -1.88 14.45 -6.88
N THR A 159 -2.26 13.53 -5.98
CA THR A 159 -2.34 12.11 -6.29
C THR A 159 -3.66 11.82 -7.01
N ILE A 160 -3.86 10.57 -7.47
CA ILE A 160 -5.10 10.23 -8.18
C ILE A 160 -6.34 10.32 -7.25
N ALA A 161 -6.20 9.97 -5.98
CA ALA A 161 -7.31 10.00 -5.02
C ALA A 161 -7.68 11.45 -4.63
N ASP A 162 -6.69 12.32 -4.45
CA ASP A 162 -6.91 13.76 -4.25
C ASP A 162 -7.56 14.40 -5.47
N GLY A 163 -7.13 14.01 -6.68
CA GLY A 163 -7.71 14.46 -7.94
C GLY A 163 -9.18 14.04 -8.10
N VAL A 164 -9.54 12.82 -7.68
CA VAL A 164 -10.95 12.37 -7.64
C VAL A 164 -11.77 13.25 -6.71
N ALA A 165 -11.30 13.48 -5.47
CA ALA A 165 -12.00 14.36 -4.53
C ALA A 165 -12.18 15.78 -5.08
N ALA A 166 -11.11 16.32 -5.67
CA ALA A 166 -11.10 17.66 -6.26
C ALA A 166 -12.12 17.80 -7.40
N TYR A 167 -12.13 16.84 -8.31
CA TYR A 167 -13.06 16.80 -9.43
C TYR A 167 -14.53 16.71 -8.99
N LEU A 168 -14.82 15.82 -8.03
CA LEU A 168 -16.17 15.66 -7.50
C LEU A 168 -16.70 16.94 -6.81
N CYS A 169 -15.82 17.66 -6.11
CA CYS A 169 -16.16 18.87 -5.37
C CYS A 169 -15.98 20.16 -6.16
N GLN A 170 -15.40 20.09 -7.36
CA GLN A 170 -15.05 21.26 -8.20
C GLN A 170 -14.21 22.30 -7.43
N LYS A 171 -13.18 21.81 -6.72
CA LYS A 171 -12.27 22.58 -5.88
C LYS A 171 -10.81 22.18 -6.15
N PRO A 172 -9.82 23.05 -5.82
CA PRO A 172 -8.43 22.66 -5.89
C PRO A 172 -8.13 21.45 -4.99
N PRO A 173 -7.29 20.48 -5.41
CA PRO A 173 -6.96 19.32 -4.59
C PRO A 173 -6.28 19.74 -3.29
N ASN A 174 -6.59 19.04 -2.21
CA ASN A 174 -5.99 19.23 -0.90
C ASN A 174 -5.61 17.89 -0.30
N MET A 175 -4.31 17.69 -0.05
CA MET A 175 -3.75 16.40 0.42
C MET A 175 -3.84 16.26 1.92
N HIS A 176 -4.29 15.09 2.38
CA HIS A 176 -4.09 14.67 3.77
C HIS A 176 -2.63 14.20 3.98
N PRO A 177 -2.03 14.38 5.18
CA PRO A 177 -0.63 13.96 5.45
C PRO A 177 -0.31 12.51 5.05
N THR A 178 -1.25 11.59 5.15
CA THR A 178 -1.05 10.19 4.74
C THR A 178 -0.88 10.00 3.23
N MET A 179 -1.35 10.95 2.40
CA MET A 179 -1.15 10.94 0.94
C MET A 179 0.18 11.61 0.54
N ALA A 180 0.68 12.53 1.35
CA ALA A 180 1.86 13.35 1.07
C ALA A 180 3.19 12.65 1.41
N ILE A 181 3.33 11.36 1.02
CA ILE A 181 4.52 10.55 1.32
C ILE A 181 5.76 11.14 0.67
N GLY A 182 6.84 11.27 1.46
CA GLY A 182 8.11 11.81 0.98
C GLY A 182 8.05 13.26 0.52
N MET A 183 7.09 14.03 1.06
CA MET A 183 6.92 15.46 0.77
C MET A 183 6.84 16.32 2.04
N LEU A 184 6.76 15.70 3.21
CA LEU A 184 6.63 16.39 4.50
C LEU A 184 7.93 16.33 5.29
N ASP A 185 8.19 17.36 6.07
CA ASP A 185 9.31 17.39 7.02
C ASP A 185 8.93 16.63 8.29
N LEU A 186 9.45 15.42 8.43
CA LEU A 186 9.17 14.53 9.56
C LEU A 186 9.93 14.95 10.85
N LYS A 187 10.81 15.94 10.81
CA LYS A 187 11.41 16.53 12.03
C LYS A 187 10.41 17.41 12.78
N CYS A 188 9.40 17.92 12.09
CA CYS A 188 8.37 18.76 12.67
C CYS A 188 7.33 17.95 13.45
N SER A 189 6.89 18.48 14.59
CA SER A 189 5.86 17.82 15.42
C SER A 189 4.50 17.75 14.75
N ASN A 190 4.18 18.73 13.90
CA ASN A 190 2.98 18.75 13.08
C ASN A 190 3.36 18.55 11.62
N PRO A 191 2.47 17.93 10.80
CA PRO A 191 2.72 17.77 9.38
C PRO A 191 2.90 19.12 8.68
N VAL A 192 4.04 19.32 8.02
CA VAL A 192 4.34 20.51 7.23
C VAL A 192 5.06 20.12 5.94
N TRP A 193 4.84 20.89 4.87
CA TRP A 193 5.54 20.69 3.61
C TRP A 193 7.05 20.90 3.74
N HIS A 194 7.83 20.01 3.15
CA HIS A 194 9.30 20.12 3.13
C HIS A 194 9.74 21.13 2.04
N ARG A 195 9.87 22.40 2.40
CA ARG A 195 10.17 23.48 1.46
C ARG A 195 11.48 23.29 0.70
N GLY A 196 12.54 22.82 1.39
CA GLY A 196 13.82 22.52 0.75
C GLY A 196 13.74 21.46 -0.36
N LEU A 197 12.83 20.47 -0.22
CA LEU A 197 12.55 19.53 -1.29
C LEU A 197 11.95 20.24 -2.51
N PHE A 198 10.98 21.14 -2.29
CA PHE A 198 10.31 21.85 -3.38
C PHE A 198 11.25 22.81 -4.10
N ASP A 199 12.16 23.47 -3.37
CA ASP A 199 13.23 24.29 -3.95
C ASP A 199 14.12 23.44 -4.85
N SER A 200 14.64 22.32 -4.35
CA SER A 200 15.56 21.45 -5.05
C SER A 200 14.93 20.82 -6.32
N LEU A 201 13.65 20.44 -6.24
CA LEU A 201 12.92 19.84 -7.35
C LEU A 201 12.21 20.88 -8.25
N GLN A 202 12.38 22.18 -8.00
CA GLN A 202 11.76 23.27 -8.76
C GLN A 202 10.23 23.23 -8.77
N LEU A 203 9.62 22.88 -7.62
CA LEU A 203 8.16 22.72 -7.46
C LEU A 203 7.47 23.92 -6.80
N ASN A 204 8.21 24.99 -6.47
CA ASN A 204 7.67 26.16 -5.74
C ASN A 204 6.65 26.99 -6.53
N HIS A 205 6.65 26.89 -7.85
CA HIS A 205 5.67 27.60 -8.70
C HIS A 205 4.29 26.91 -8.72
N LEU A 206 4.19 25.68 -8.20
CA LEU A 206 2.93 24.98 -7.99
C LEU A 206 2.21 25.54 -6.75
N GLN A 207 0.87 25.47 -6.76
CA GLN A 207 0.05 25.91 -5.65
C GLN A 207 -0.10 24.80 -4.62
N TRP A 208 0.59 24.93 -3.49
CA TRP A 208 0.54 24.00 -2.36
C TRP A 208 -0.43 24.56 -1.31
N LEU A 209 -1.60 23.92 -1.15
CA LEU A 209 -2.53 24.26 -0.08
C LEU A 209 -2.03 23.75 1.27
N ASP A 210 -2.61 24.23 2.35
CA ASP A 210 -2.44 23.66 3.67
C ASP A 210 -2.92 22.21 3.67
N LEU A 211 -2.30 21.36 4.49
CA LEU A 211 -2.66 19.95 4.57
C LEU A 211 -4.08 19.77 5.10
N ALA A 212 -4.81 18.83 4.53
CA ALA A 212 -6.19 18.55 4.89
C ALA A 212 -6.29 17.82 6.24
N GLU A 213 -7.36 18.10 6.99
CA GLU A 213 -7.73 17.41 8.22
C GLU A 213 -8.86 16.43 7.94
N ILE A 214 -8.74 15.17 8.42
CA ILE A 214 -9.69 14.10 8.09
C ILE A 214 -11.04 14.22 8.81
N ASP A 215 -11.11 14.98 9.87
CA ASP A 215 -12.33 15.23 10.65
C ASP A 215 -13.22 16.34 10.06
N LYS A 216 -12.76 17.03 9.02
CA LYS A 216 -13.49 18.09 8.34
C LYS A 216 -13.80 17.71 6.89
N PRO A 217 -15.03 17.92 6.41
CA PRO A 217 -15.35 17.76 4.99
C PRO A 217 -14.46 18.65 4.13
N TYR A 218 -13.84 18.06 3.12
CA TYR A 218 -13.10 18.79 2.10
C TYR A 218 -14.04 19.62 1.20
N GLY A 219 -15.20 19.07 0.85
CA GLY A 219 -16.17 19.70 -0.01
C GLY A 219 -17.48 18.95 -0.09
N ILE A 220 -18.30 19.39 -1.04
CA ILE A 220 -19.61 18.80 -1.32
C ILE A 220 -19.64 18.37 -2.78
N ALA A 221 -20.09 17.15 -3.03
CA ALA A 221 -20.37 16.62 -4.36
C ALA A 221 -21.88 16.42 -4.53
N ASN A 222 -22.40 16.70 -5.75
CA ASN A 222 -23.75 16.31 -6.13
C ASN A 222 -23.67 15.25 -7.21
N ILE A 223 -24.18 14.06 -6.90
CA ILE A 223 -24.17 12.91 -7.81
C ILE A 223 -25.62 12.46 -8.02
N ASP A 224 -26.12 12.70 -9.23
CA ASP A 224 -27.50 12.36 -9.66
C ASP A 224 -28.58 12.86 -8.69
N GLY A 225 -28.37 14.08 -8.12
CA GLY A 225 -29.29 14.72 -7.18
C GLY A 225 -29.04 14.36 -5.69
N VAL A 226 -28.12 13.43 -5.40
CA VAL A 226 -27.72 13.11 -4.03
C VAL A 226 -26.53 13.99 -3.63
N THR A 227 -26.66 14.68 -2.51
CA THR A 227 -25.61 15.53 -1.94
C THR A 227 -24.76 14.76 -0.97
N LEU A 228 -23.45 14.69 -1.21
CA LEU A 228 -22.47 14.00 -0.38
C LEU A 228 -21.44 14.99 0.18
N GLU A 229 -21.21 14.98 1.48
CA GLU A 229 -20.02 15.56 2.10
C GLU A 229 -18.82 14.68 1.78
N VAL A 230 -17.84 15.22 1.05
CA VAL A 230 -16.63 14.48 0.66
C VAL A 230 -15.51 14.79 1.63
N PHE A 231 -14.92 13.76 2.21
CA PHE A 231 -13.77 13.89 3.10
C PHE A 231 -12.45 13.76 2.31
N PRO A 232 -11.35 14.33 2.83
CA PRO A 232 -10.04 14.21 2.18
C PRO A 232 -9.66 12.76 1.93
N ALA A 233 -8.98 12.48 0.82
CA ALA A 233 -8.46 11.16 0.55
C ALA A 233 -7.32 10.81 1.52
N VAL A 234 -7.25 9.54 1.93
CA VAL A 234 -6.18 9.01 2.80
C VAL A 234 -5.42 7.88 2.13
N GLY A 235 -4.20 7.60 2.58
CA GLY A 235 -3.40 6.51 2.05
C GLY A 235 -4.04 5.14 2.31
N ASP A 236 -4.04 4.28 1.30
CA ASP A 236 -4.60 2.93 1.36
C ASP A 236 -3.94 2.06 2.44
N GLN A 237 -2.60 2.14 2.58
CA GLN A 237 -1.89 1.41 3.63
C GLN A 237 -2.33 1.87 5.03
N GLN A 238 -2.40 3.19 5.27
CA GLN A 238 -2.81 3.72 6.56
C GLN A 238 -4.26 3.37 6.86
N ALA A 239 -5.14 3.42 5.86
CA ALA A 239 -6.52 2.97 5.99
C ALA A 239 -6.60 1.48 6.32
N ALA A 240 -5.83 0.62 5.62
CA ALA A 240 -5.80 -0.81 5.90
C ALA A 240 -5.32 -1.13 7.32
N LEU A 241 -4.23 -0.49 7.77
CA LEU A 241 -3.71 -0.67 9.12
C LEU A 241 -4.70 -0.19 10.20
N LEU A 242 -5.38 0.92 9.94
CA LEU A 242 -6.46 1.39 10.81
C LEU A 242 -7.61 0.39 10.84
N GLY A 243 -8.02 -0.16 9.71
CA GLY A 243 -9.06 -1.17 9.60
C GLY A 243 -8.68 -2.50 10.27
N ALA A 244 -7.44 -2.95 10.10
CA ALA A 244 -6.89 -4.11 10.79
C ALA A 244 -6.77 -3.92 12.31
N GLY A 245 -6.98 -2.72 12.81
CA GLY A 245 -6.98 -2.44 14.23
C GLY A 245 -5.62 -2.19 14.84
N LEU A 246 -4.62 -1.84 14.06
CA LEU A 246 -3.28 -1.54 14.57
C LEU A 246 -3.32 -0.35 15.54
N VAL A 247 -2.72 -0.53 16.71
CA VAL A 247 -2.53 0.51 17.74
C VAL A 247 -1.04 0.64 18.08
N PRO A 248 -0.62 1.72 18.77
CA PRO A 248 0.75 1.79 19.30
C PRO A 248 1.13 0.54 20.10
N ASP A 249 2.41 0.21 20.12
CA ASP A 249 3.00 -1.00 20.75
C ASP A 249 2.64 -2.34 20.08
N GLU A 250 1.93 -2.32 18.96
CA GLU A 250 1.66 -3.50 18.15
C GLU A 250 2.48 -3.49 16.86
N LEU A 251 2.73 -4.68 16.32
CA LEU A 251 3.34 -4.91 15.01
C LEU A 251 2.30 -5.41 14.02
N SER A 252 2.29 -4.86 12.82
CA SER A 252 1.51 -5.39 11.70
C SER A 252 2.42 -6.16 10.74
N LEU A 253 2.00 -7.37 10.40
CA LEU A 253 2.54 -8.22 9.33
C LEU A 253 1.45 -8.35 8.25
N ASN A 254 1.61 -7.69 7.11
CA ASN A 254 0.72 -7.87 5.97
C ASN A 254 1.39 -8.74 4.92
N VAL A 255 0.77 -9.85 4.54
CA VAL A 255 1.31 -10.84 3.60
C VAL A 255 0.35 -11.07 2.45
N SER A 256 0.71 -10.51 1.29
CA SER A 256 -0.04 -10.64 0.04
C SER A 256 0.92 -10.85 -1.15
N THR A 257 0.77 -10.17 -2.27
CA THR A 257 1.70 -10.26 -3.42
C THR A 257 3.14 -9.91 -3.01
N GLY A 258 3.31 -8.87 -2.19
CA GLY A 258 4.51 -8.58 -1.41
C GLY A 258 4.16 -8.61 0.07
N ALA A 259 5.14 -8.68 0.96
CA ALA A 259 4.87 -8.51 2.37
C ALA A 259 5.45 -7.19 2.88
N GLN A 260 4.89 -6.76 4.00
CA GLN A 260 5.34 -5.56 4.71
C GLN A 260 5.17 -5.72 6.21
N VAL A 261 6.06 -5.08 6.95
CA VAL A 261 5.98 -4.96 8.40
C VAL A 261 5.84 -3.49 8.77
N SER A 262 5.01 -3.19 9.77
CA SER A 262 4.72 -1.79 10.14
C SER A 262 4.42 -1.67 11.62
N CYS A 263 4.81 -0.54 12.24
CA CYS A 263 4.44 -0.19 13.61
C CYS A 263 4.21 1.33 13.72
N ILE A 264 3.32 1.72 14.63
CA ILE A 264 3.00 3.12 14.92
C ILE A 264 4.00 3.65 15.95
N VAL A 265 4.56 4.84 15.67
CA VAL A 265 5.52 5.51 16.55
C VAL A 265 5.13 6.97 16.76
N ASP A 266 5.59 7.57 17.87
CA ASP A 266 5.33 8.98 18.19
C ASP A 266 6.29 9.94 17.50
N ARG A 267 7.50 9.49 17.22
CA ARG A 267 8.58 10.32 16.71
C ARG A 267 9.39 9.58 15.67
N MET A 268 9.91 10.34 14.73
CA MET A 268 10.86 9.85 13.76
C MET A 268 12.17 9.42 14.46
N THR A 269 12.66 8.25 14.09
CA THR A 269 14.02 7.80 14.37
C THR A 269 14.79 7.72 13.07
N VAL A 270 16.01 8.23 13.03
CA VAL A 270 16.85 8.13 11.82
C VAL A 270 17.32 6.69 11.69
N CYS A 271 16.70 5.97 10.75
CA CYS A 271 16.94 4.55 10.49
C CYS A 271 16.92 4.29 8.98
N GLN A 272 17.19 3.05 8.60
CA GLN A 272 17.15 2.62 7.18
C GLN A 272 15.74 2.25 6.70
N HIS A 273 14.76 2.15 7.61
CA HIS A 273 13.37 1.88 7.25
C HIS A 273 12.64 3.15 6.80
N GLN A 274 11.48 2.97 6.19
CA GLN A 274 10.61 4.06 5.77
C GLN A 274 9.79 4.58 6.95
N THR A 275 9.60 5.89 7.01
CA THR A 275 8.72 6.56 8.00
C THR A 275 7.70 7.44 7.27
N ARG A 276 6.43 7.33 7.63
CA ARG A 276 5.29 8.03 7.01
C ARG A 276 4.40 8.65 8.07
N HIS A 277 3.61 9.65 7.70
CA HIS A 277 2.53 10.11 8.56
C HIS A 277 1.44 9.04 8.70
N PHE A 278 0.90 8.95 9.90
CA PHE A 278 -0.27 8.18 10.27
C PHE A 278 -1.34 9.11 10.84
N PHE A 279 -2.49 8.58 11.25
CA PHE A 279 -3.55 9.39 11.86
C PHE A 279 -3.15 9.93 13.24
N ASN A 280 -3.83 10.99 13.71
CA ASN A 280 -3.63 11.60 15.03
C ASN A 280 -2.20 12.07 15.28
N ASN A 281 -1.55 12.66 14.27
CA ASN A 281 -0.17 13.15 14.31
C ASN A 281 0.87 12.08 14.71
N LYS A 282 0.53 10.79 14.57
CA LYS A 282 1.49 9.70 14.73
C LYS A 282 2.26 9.48 13.43
N LEU A 283 3.33 8.70 13.53
CA LEU A 283 4.12 8.24 12.41
C LEU A 283 3.98 6.72 12.28
N LEU A 284 4.22 6.22 11.09
CA LEU A 284 4.25 4.80 10.75
C LEU A 284 5.64 4.44 10.26
N ASN A 285 6.38 3.64 11.03
CA ASN A 285 7.57 2.99 10.53
C ASN A 285 7.17 1.76 9.75
N THR A 286 7.76 1.56 8.57
CA THR A 286 7.41 0.44 7.71
C THR A 286 8.59 -0.05 6.89
N ILE A 287 8.64 -1.35 6.62
CA ILE A 287 9.50 -1.97 5.62
C ILE A 287 8.59 -2.67 4.63
N THR A 288 8.70 -2.31 3.38
CA THR A 288 7.89 -2.81 2.27
C THR A 288 8.72 -3.63 1.30
N HIS A 289 8.08 -4.31 0.34
CA HIS A 289 8.75 -5.12 -0.69
C HIS A 289 9.50 -6.34 -0.14
N ILE A 290 9.08 -6.86 1.02
CA ILE A 290 9.57 -8.13 1.54
C ILE A 290 9.09 -9.24 0.58
N PRO A 291 9.98 -10.16 0.14
CA PRO A 291 9.62 -11.25 -0.76
C PRO A 291 8.51 -12.13 -0.17
N ALA A 292 7.41 -12.28 -0.91
CA ALA A 292 6.24 -13.05 -0.50
C ALA A 292 5.54 -13.69 -1.72
N GLY A 293 4.26 -13.41 -1.97
CA GLY A 293 3.45 -14.03 -3.00
C GLY A 293 4.07 -13.97 -4.40
N ARG A 294 4.72 -12.85 -4.77
CA ARG A 294 5.41 -12.73 -6.06
C ARG A 294 6.55 -13.75 -6.20
N SER A 295 7.35 -13.92 -5.15
CA SER A 295 8.45 -14.89 -5.18
C SER A 295 7.92 -16.33 -5.14
N LEU A 296 6.89 -16.60 -4.34
CA LEU A 296 6.23 -17.92 -4.34
C LEU A 296 5.62 -18.24 -5.71
N HIS A 297 5.00 -17.25 -6.38
CA HIS A 297 4.49 -17.41 -7.74
C HIS A 297 5.59 -17.80 -8.73
N SER A 298 6.77 -17.21 -8.63
CA SER A 298 7.91 -17.57 -9.48
C SER A 298 8.35 -19.03 -9.29
N ILE A 299 8.26 -19.56 -8.05
CA ILE A 299 8.49 -20.99 -7.80
C ILE A 299 7.39 -21.84 -8.46
N VAL A 300 6.12 -21.44 -8.33
CA VAL A 300 4.99 -22.13 -8.97
C VAL A 300 5.13 -22.12 -10.48
N ASP A 301 5.55 -21.01 -11.05
CA ASP A 301 5.76 -20.86 -12.49
C ASP A 301 6.81 -21.84 -13.03
N ILE A 302 7.95 -21.98 -12.35
CA ILE A 302 8.98 -22.93 -12.78
C ILE A 302 8.53 -24.38 -12.58
N LEU A 303 7.81 -24.69 -11.51
CA LEU A 303 7.29 -26.04 -11.25
C LEU A 303 6.23 -26.49 -12.26
N THR A 304 5.53 -25.54 -12.89
CA THR A 304 4.48 -25.81 -13.89
C THR A 304 4.92 -25.57 -15.34
N GLU A 305 6.11 -25.01 -15.55
CA GLU A 305 6.63 -24.62 -16.87
C GLU A 305 6.65 -25.79 -17.86
N LEU A 306 7.19 -26.94 -17.44
CA LEU A 306 7.29 -28.12 -18.31
C LEU A 306 5.93 -28.58 -18.79
N SER A 307 4.94 -28.64 -17.92
CA SER A 307 3.56 -29.01 -18.28
C SER A 307 2.94 -28.00 -19.25
N ARG A 308 3.16 -26.69 -19.03
CA ARG A 308 2.70 -25.64 -19.93
C ARG A 308 3.33 -25.76 -21.32
N VAL A 309 4.62 -25.99 -21.40
CA VAL A 309 5.34 -26.12 -22.68
C VAL A 309 4.89 -27.37 -23.43
N GLN A 310 4.53 -28.44 -22.71
CA GLN A 310 4.01 -29.68 -23.31
C GLN A 310 2.51 -29.60 -23.66
N GLY A 311 1.84 -28.47 -23.36
CA GLY A 311 0.40 -28.32 -23.61
C GLY A 311 -0.50 -29.20 -22.73
N LEU A 312 0.03 -29.67 -21.60
CA LEU A 312 -0.73 -30.48 -20.65
C LEU A 312 -1.70 -29.59 -19.86
N PRO A 313 -2.93 -30.06 -19.57
CA PRO A 313 -3.85 -29.29 -18.75
C PRO A 313 -3.28 -29.14 -17.33
N ILE A 314 -3.12 -27.89 -16.89
CA ILE A 314 -2.73 -27.55 -15.53
C ILE A 314 -4.00 -27.06 -14.86
N GLY A 315 -4.47 -27.79 -13.82
CA GLY A 315 -5.53 -27.31 -12.95
C GLY A 315 -5.03 -26.13 -12.10
N ASP A 316 -5.73 -25.80 -11.02
CA ASP A 316 -5.22 -24.82 -10.07
C ASP A 316 -3.98 -25.36 -9.34
N PRO A 317 -2.76 -24.85 -9.63
CA PRO A 317 -1.54 -25.34 -9.01
C PRO A 317 -1.50 -25.07 -7.51
N TRP A 318 -2.12 -23.96 -7.03
CA TRP A 318 -2.14 -23.61 -5.62
C TRP A 318 -2.88 -24.63 -4.77
N ASN A 319 -4.04 -25.11 -5.23
CA ASN A 319 -4.78 -26.17 -4.52
C ASN A 319 -3.93 -27.44 -4.36
N THR A 320 -3.18 -27.79 -5.41
CA THR A 320 -2.27 -28.95 -5.37
C THR A 320 -1.11 -28.71 -4.39
N LEU A 321 -0.51 -27.55 -4.42
CA LEU A 321 0.60 -27.17 -3.52
C LEU A 321 0.16 -27.16 -2.06
N VAL A 322 -0.99 -26.55 -1.74
CA VAL A 322 -1.55 -26.54 -0.38
C VAL A 322 -1.75 -27.97 0.13
N ARG A 323 -2.27 -28.90 -0.71
CA ARG A 323 -2.42 -30.31 -0.33
C ARG A 323 -1.06 -30.94 -0.04
N LEU A 324 -0.05 -30.77 -0.93
CA LEU A 324 1.28 -31.33 -0.75
C LEU A 324 2.02 -30.75 0.47
N MET A 325 1.81 -29.48 0.77
CA MET A 325 2.36 -28.86 1.97
C MET A 325 1.74 -29.42 3.25
N ASN A 326 0.42 -29.67 3.25
CA ASN A 326 -0.27 -30.25 4.40
C ASN A 326 0.14 -31.71 4.70
N GLU A 327 0.72 -32.43 3.73
CA GLU A 327 1.30 -33.77 3.93
C GLU A 327 2.67 -33.71 4.67
N ILE A 328 3.29 -32.52 4.75
CA ILE A 328 4.58 -32.33 5.44
C ILE A 328 4.33 -31.96 6.91
N GLU A 329 4.93 -32.75 7.81
CA GLU A 329 4.87 -32.46 9.24
C GLU A 329 5.55 -31.10 9.52
N PHE A 330 4.87 -30.28 10.34
CA PHE A 330 5.42 -29.00 10.76
C PHE A 330 6.62 -29.19 11.69
N ASN A 331 7.77 -28.72 11.26
CA ASN A 331 8.98 -28.67 12.07
C ASN A 331 9.68 -27.31 11.88
N PRO A 332 9.58 -26.38 12.84
CA PRO A 332 10.14 -25.03 12.71
C PRO A 332 11.68 -25.02 12.74
N THR A 333 12.31 -26.09 13.20
CA THR A 333 13.78 -26.21 13.31
C THR A 333 14.40 -27.04 12.19
N ASP A 334 13.61 -27.50 11.22
CA ASP A 334 14.13 -28.25 10.08
C ASP A 334 14.72 -27.30 9.03
N HIS A 335 16.04 -27.17 9.05
CA HIS A 335 16.84 -26.39 8.10
C HIS A 335 17.59 -27.26 7.08
N ASN A 336 17.22 -28.55 6.93
CA ASN A 336 17.89 -29.44 5.98
C ASN A 336 17.71 -29.03 4.53
N LEU A 337 16.53 -28.46 4.19
CA LEU A 337 16.26 -27.82 2.89
C LEU A 337 15.97 -26.34 3.12
N GLU A 338 16.71 -25.47 2.44
CA GLU A 338 16.52 -24.03 2.52
C GLU A 338 16.12 -23.44 1.17
N VAL A 339 15.19 -22.47 1.20
CA VAL A 339 14.74 -21.70 0.04
C VAL A 339 14.79 -20.23 0.39
N GLY A 340 15.66 -19.47 -0.29
CA GLY A 340 15.73 -18.01 -0.17
C GLY A 340 14.84 -17.32 -1.19
N LEU A 341 13.89 -16.48 -0.75
CA LEU A 341 12.87 -15.87 -1.60
C LEU A 341 13.29 -14.54 -2.25
N SER A 342 14.50 -14.04 -2.04
CA SER A 342 14.96 -12.73 -2.56
C SER A 342 15.28 -12.79 -4.06
N PHE A 343 14.28 -13.09 -4.89
CA PHE A 343 14.43 -13.17 -6.35
C PHE A 343 14.52 -11.80 -7.04
N TYR A 344 14.39 -10.71 -6.26
CA TYR A 344 14.55 -9.32 -6.68
C TYR A 344 15.15 -8.51 -5.52
N SER A 345 15.67 -7.32 -5.80
CA SER A 345 16.21 -6.44 -4.77
C SER A 345 15.16 -6.16 -3.68
N SER A 346 15.49 -6.47 -2.46
CA SER A 346 14.60 -6.45 -1.31
C SER A 346 15.36 -6.07 -0.03
N PRO A 347 14.66 -5.72 1.07
CA PRO A 347 15.29 -5.41 2.35
C PRO A 347 16.10 -6.58 2.94
N VAL A 348 15.86 -7.81 2.48
CA VAL A 348 16.50 -9.03 3.01
C VAL A 348 17.51 -9.66 2.05
N GLY A 349 17.75 -9.05 0.90
CA GLY A 349 18.73 -9.53 -0.08
C GLY A 349 18.26 -9.36 -1.52
N GLU A 350 19.08 -9.85 -2.47
CA GLU A 350 18.88 -9.66 -3.92
C GLU A 350 18.95 -10.96 -4.72
N ASN A 351 19.34 -12.06 -4.08
CA ASN A 351 19.52 -13.34 -4.74
C ASN A 351 18.75 -14.44 -4.01
N GLY A 352 17.82 -15.08 -4.72
CA GLY A 352 17.16 -16.28 -4.25
C GLY A 352 18.04 -17.51 -4.44
N TYR A 353 17.78 -18.55 -3.65
CA TYR A 353 18.53 -19.82 -3.72
C TYR A 353 17.69 -21.00 -3.24
N ILE A 354 18.11 -22.21 -3.59
CA ILE A 354 17.69 -23.47 -2.96
C ILE A 354 18.97 -24.21 -2.56
N SER A 355 19.11 -24.61 -1.31
CA SER A 355 20.29 -25.30 -0.78
C SER A 355 19.92 -26.45 0.15
N GLY A 356 20.90 -27.32 0.47
CA GLY A 356 20.69 -28.48 1.30
C GLY A 356 19.91 -29.63 0.63
N ILE A 357 19.92 -29.70 -0.71
CA ILE A 357 19.19 -30.69 -1.48
C ILE A 357 19.76 -32.09 -1.29
N THR A 358 18.89 -33.06 -0.95
CA THR A 358 19.16 -34.49 -0.94
C THR A 358 18.05 -35.25 -1.67
N LEU A 359 18.25 -36.54 -1.95
CA LEU A 359 17.19 -37.36 -2.59
C LEU A 359 15.95 -37.51 -1.69
N GLU A 360 16.11 -37.45 -0.38
CA GLU A 360 15.03 -37.65 0.59
C GLU A 360 14.21 -36.39 0.85
N ASN A 361 14.81 -35.21 0.65
CA ASN A 361 14.16 -33.94 1.00
C ASN A 361 13.69 -33.12 -0.21
N PHE A 362 14.05 -33.48 -1.44
CA PHE A 362 13.76 -32.69 -2.63
C PHE A 362 12.40 -33.05 -3.25
N SER A 363 11.33 -32.47 -2.69
CA SER A 363 9.98 -32.60 -3.23
C SER A 363 9.27 -31.25 -3.27
N VAL A 364 8.24 -31.14 -4.11
CA VAL A 364 7.45 -29.90 -4.29
C VAL A 364 6.89 -29.39 -2.97
N GLY A 365 6.28 -30.26 -2.16
CA GLY A 365 5.73 -29.88 -0.86
C GLY A 365 6.81 -29.35 0.09
N ARG A 366 7.99 -29.99 0.16
CA ARG A 366 9.09 -29.57 1.02
C ARG A 366 9.72 -28.26 0.56
N ILE A 367 9.87 -28.02 -0.75
CA ILE A 367 10.32 -26.75 -1.30
C ILE A 367 9.38 -25.61 -0.86
N MET A 368 8.07 -25.81 -0.98
CA MET A 368 7.08 -24.80 -0.61
C MET A 368 7.01 -24.56 0.90
N VAL A 369 7.16 -25.60 1.72
CA VAL A 369 7.24 -25.45 3.18
C VAL A 369 8.50 -24.69 3.59
N ALA A 370 9.68 -25.00 3.01
CA ALA A 370 10.92 -24.26 3.24
C ALA A 370 10.81 -22.78 2.79
N ALA A 371 10.17 -22.53 1.65
CA ALA A 371 9.87 -21.18 1.18
C ALA A 371 8.95 -20.39 2.14
N THR A 372 7.94 -21.06 2.70
CA THR A 372 7.04 -20.47 3.70
C THR A 372 7.78 -20.15 5.00
N ARG A 373 8.69 -21.01 5.44
CA ARG A 373 9.54 -20.73 6.59
C ARG A 373 10.41 -19.50 6.33
N ASN A 374 11.09 -19.42 5.18
CA ASN A 374 11.90 -18.26 4.82
C ASN A 374 11.10 -16.96 4.77
N LEU A 375 9.84 -17.01 4.32
CA LEU A 375 8.94 -15.85 4.38
C LEU A 375 8.77 -15.38 5.84
N ALA A 376 8.49 -16.29 6.77
CA ALA A 376 8.33 -15.93 8.19
C ALA A 376 9.65 -15.42 8.82
N GLU A 377 10.78 -15.99 8.46
CA GLU A 377 12.12 -15.52 8.87
C GLU A 377 12.41 -14.10 8.35
N ASN A 378 12.05 -13.82 7.10
CA ASN A 378 12.20 -12.50 6.51
C ASN A 378 11.31 -11.45 7.18
N LEU A 379 10.10 -11.83 7.57
CA LEU A 379 9.21 -10.96 8.37
C LEU A 379 9.83 -10.65 9.72
N LEU A 380 10.36 -11.65 10.42
CA LEU A 380 11.06 -11.45 11.70
C LEU A 380 12.26 -10.52 11.53
N LYS A 381 13.16 -10.80 10.56
CA LYS A 381 14.34 -9.99 10.28
C LYS A 381 13.97 -8.54 9.99
N CYS A 382 12.95 -8.28 9.17
CA CYS A 382 12.48 -6.92 8.89
C CYS A 382 11.84 -6.27 10.13
N SER A 383 11.15 -7.03 10.96
CA SER A 383 10.57 -6.50 12.21
C SER A 383 11.66 -6.06 13.18
N GLU A 384 12.76 -6.79 13.28
CA GLU A 384 13.94 -6.43 14.09
C GLU A 384 14.64 -5.16 13.57
N MET A 385 14.56 -4.88 12.27
CA MET A 385 15.05 -3.63 11.69
C MET A 385 14.17 -2.43 12.08
N LEU A 386 12.88 -2.63 12.39
CA LEU A 386 11.99 -1.57 12.91
C LEU A 386 12.20 -1.35 14.40
N SER A 387 12.34 -2.41 15.20
CA SER A 387 12.61 -2.36 16.63
C SER A 387 13.44 -3.56 17.06
N THR A 388 14.58 -3.30 17.69
CA THR A 388 15.46 -4.35 18.24
C THR A 388 14.95 -4.95 19.55
N ARG A 389 13.96 -4.30 20.20
CA ARG A 389 13.47 -4.69 21.52
C ARG A 389 12.55 -5.90 21.51
N ARG A 390 11.87 -6.19 20.38
CA ARG A 390 10.84 -7.25 20.26
C ARG A 390 9.75 -7.18 21.35
N ASP A 391 9.40 -5.97 21.76
CA ASP A 391 8.50 -5.67 22.88
C ASP A 391 7.06 -5.35 22.42
N TRP A 392 6.65 -5.90 21.30
CA TRP A 392 5.27 -5.74 20.80
C TRP A 392 4.28 -6.47 21.68
N SER A 393 3.24 -5.77 22.11
CA SER A 393 2.15 -6.36 22.88
C SER A 393 1.31 -7.35 22.07
N ARG A 394 1.22 -7.11 20.74
CA ARG A 394 0.54 -7.99 19.77
C ARG A 394 1.20 -7.93 18.42
N VAL A 395 1.09 -9.02 17.67
CA VAL A 395 1.51 -9.14 16.27
C VAL A 395 0.27 -9.44 15.43
N ARG A 396 -0.12 -8.48 14.60
CA ARG A 396 -1.31 -8.59 13.74
C ARG A 396 -0.92 -9.13 12.38
N LEU A 397 -1.41 -10.31 12.06
CA LEU A 397 -1.22 -10.95 10.77
C LEU A 397 -2.41 -10.69 9.86
N SER A 398 -2.17 -10.14 8.69
CA SER A 398 -3.17 -9.80 7.69
C SER A 398 -2.70 -10.13 6.26
N GLY A 399 -3.61 -9.94 5.29
CA GLY A 399 -3.34 -10.19 3.87
C GLY A 399 -3.78 -11.57 3.39
N GLY A 400 -4.19 -11.66 2.11
CA GLY A 400 -4.82 -12.85 1.56
C GLY A 400 -3.94 -14.10 1.57
N LEU A 401 -2.62 -13.95 1.45
CA LEU A 401 -1.70 -15.08 1.46
C LEU A 401 -1.55 -15.67 2.89
N ALA A 402 -1.65 -14.83 3.92
CA ALA A 402 -1.59 -15.26 5.30
C ALA A 402 -2.70 -16.26 5.65
N GLN A 403 -3.88 -16.11 5.05
CA GLN A 403 -5.04 -16.98 5.29
C GLN A 403 -5.01 -18.30 4.51
N THR A 404 -4.23 -18.37 3.45
CA THR A 404 -4.26 -19.50 2.51
C THR A 404 -3.03 -20.37 2.51
N LEU A 405 -1.87 -19.85 2.99
CA LEU A 405 -0.60 -20.56 2.93
C LEU A 405 -0.41 -21.46 4.17
N PRO A 406 -0.38 -22.81 4.00
CA PRO A 406 -0.17 -23.72 5.12
C PRO A 406 1.10 -23.40 5.91
N HIS A 407 1.07 -23.65 7.18
CA HIS A 407 2.19 -23.48 8.13
C HIS A 407 2.64 -22.02 8.37
N LEU A 408 2.24 -21.03 7.57
CA LEU A 408 2.74 -19.65 7.73
C LEU A 408 2.43 -19.10 9.13
N THR A 409 1.17 -19.17 9.55
CA THR A 409 0.74 -18.72 10.90
C THR A 409 1.52 -19.46 12.01
N ARG A 410 1.77 -20.75 11.82
CA ARG A 410 2.54 -21.56 12.80
C ARG A 410 4.01 -21.13 12.86
N TYR A 411 4.66 -20.83 11.73
CA TYR A 411 6.02 -20.28 11.71
C TYR A 411 6.06 -18.89 12.35
N ILE A 412 5.12 -18.02 12.04
CA ILE A 412 5.03 -16.70 12.66
C ILE A 412 4.82 -16.84 14.17
N GLY A 413 3.90 -17.71 14.62
CA GLY A 413 3.71 -18.00 16.04
C GLY A 413 4.97 -18.54 16.73
N HIS A 414 5.76 -19.37 16.03
CA HIS A 414 7.03 -19.85 16.55
C HIS A 414 8.07 -18.72 16.75
N TYR A 415 8.17 -17.79 15.79
CA TYR A 415 9.17 -16.72 15.81
C TYR A 415 8.79 -15.53 16.67
N PHE A 416 7.51 -15.18 16.73
CA PHE A 416 7.02 -14.00 17.44
C PHE A 416 6.35 -14.29 18.78
N GLY A 417 5.98 -15.54 19.03
CA GLY A 417 5.16 -15.95 20.16
C GLY A 417 3.70 -16.18 19.74
N SER A 418 3.17 -17.37 20.00
CA SER A 418 1.78 -17.71 19.62
C SER A 418 0.73 -16.98 20.46
N ASP A 419 1.09 -16.57 21.66
CA ASP A 419 0.26 -15.84 22.62
C ASP A 419 0.03 -14.37 22.24
N VAL A 420 0.94 -13.77 21.45
CA VAL A 420 0.82 -12.39 20.97
C VAL A 420 0.26 -12.28 19.54
N LEU A 421 0.14 -13.40 18.83
CA LEU A 421 -0.32 -13.42 17.44
C LEU A 421 -1.84 -13.27 17.35
N VAL A 422 -2.29 -12.30 16.55
CA VAL A 422 -3.70 -12.02 16.27
C VAL A 422 -3.90 -11.97 14.75
N GLU A 423 -4.79 -12.79 14.22
CA GLU A 423 -5.17 -12.73 12.82
C GLU A 423 -6.23 -11.65 12.57
N SER A 424 -6.10 -10.91 11.47
CA SER A 424 -7.10 -9.93 11.08
C SER A 424 -8.38 -10.64 10.63
N ALA A 425 -9.50 -10.24 11.21
CA ALA A 425 -10.82 -10.77 10.85
C ALA A 425 -11.40 -10.11 9.59
N SER A 426 -10.88 -8.96 9.15
CA SER A 426 -11.42 -8.19 8.03
C SER A 426 -10.75 -8.58 6.71
N ILE A 427 -11.56 -8.95 5.73
CA ILE A 427 -11.10 -9.21 4.35
C ILE A 427 -10.91 -7.91 3.57
N GLU A 428 -11.64 -6.85 3.93
CA GLU A 428 -11.62 -5.54 3.24
C GLU A 428 -11.07 -4.45 4.18
N GLU A 429 -9.82 -4.61 4.59
CA GLU A 429 -9.17 -3.75 5.61
C GLU A 429 -9.19 -2.26 5.26
N THR A 430 -8.97 -1.90 3.99
CA THR A 430 -9.01 -0.49 3.55
C THR A 430 -10.38 0.15 3.79
N LEU A 431 -11.46 -0.55 3.42
CA LEU A 431 -12.83 -0.07 3.61
C LEU A 431 -13.22 -0.06 5.10
N SER A 432 -12.76 -1.06 5.88
CA SER A 432 -12.93 -1.07 7.34
C SER A 432 -12.23 0.13 7.99
N GLY A 433 -11.04 0.52 7.51
CA GLY A 433 -10.37 1.74 7.96
C GLY A 433 -11.17 3.00 7.67
N LEU A 434 -11.77 3.10 6.49
CA LEU A 434 -12.67 4.22 6.16
C LEU A 434 -13.91 4.22 7.06
N ALA A 435 -14.44 3.05 7.44
CA ALA A 435 -15.55 2.96 8.39
C ALA A 435 -15.14 3.45 9.80
N VAL A 436 -13.92 3.13 10.24
CA VAL A 436 -13.37 3.68 11.49
C VAL A 436 -13.23 5.19 11.43
N LEU A 437 -12.80 5.76 10.32
CA LEU A 437 -12.74 7.22 10.13
C LEU A 437 -14.12 7.87 10.14
N ALA A 438 -15.11 7.18 9.57
CA ALA A 438 -16.49 7.70 9.46
C ALA A 438 -17.27 7.69 10.78
N TYR A 439 -17.04 6.71 11.63
CA TYR A 439 -17.89 6.44 12.79
C TYR A 439 -17.14 6.25 14.12
N GLY A 440 -15.83 6.19 14.08
CA GLY A 440 -15.02 5.73 15.22
C GLY A 440 -15.00 4.19 15.35
N ARG A 441 -14.14 3.71 16.22
CA ARG A 441 -14.06 2.28 16.57
C ARG A 441 -15.04 1.95 17.70
N ASP A 442 -15.70 0.80 17.62
CA ASP A 442 -16.48 0.29 18.74
C ASP A 442 -15.53 -0.10 19.91
N PRO A 443 -15.70 0.45 21.10
CA PRO A 443 -14.86 0.10 22.25
C PRO A 443 -14.88 -1.39 22.61
N LYS A 444 -15.92 -2.13 22.20
CA LYS A 444 -16.08 -3.56 22.48
C LYS A 444 -15.32 -4.48 21.50
N SER A 445 -14.87 -3.99 20.35
CA SER A 445 -14.15 -4.82 19.37
C SER A 445 -12.66 -5.00 19.69
N SER A 446 -12.14 -4.38 20.75
CA SER A 446 -10.73 -4.48 21.17
C SER A 446 -10.46 -5.59 22.20
N CYS A 447 -11.51 -6.21 22.75
CA CYS A 447 -11.41 -7.39 23.63
C CYS A 447 -11.96 -8.60 22.87
N GLY A 448 -11.09 -9.38 22.26
CA GLY A 448 -11.39 -10.77 21.96
C GLY A 448 -11.44 -11.53 23.29
N ASP A 449 -12.55 -11.42 24.02
CA ASP A 449 -12.78 -12.28 25.17
C ASP A 449 -13.02 -13.69 24.65
N SER A 450 -12.01 -14.53 24.87
CA SER A 450 -12.16 -15.95 24.95
C SER A 450 -13.04 -16.24 26.19
N GLU A 451 -14.36 -16.29 26.02
CA GLU A 451 -15.23 -16.98 26.94
C GLU A 451 -15.81 -18.24 26.28
N SER A 452 -15.51 -19.35 26.94
CA SER A 452 -15.95 -20.74 26.84
C SER A 452 -15.44 -21.60 25.71
#